data_dbe8405420dcb9e7387336fc133f525a
#
_entry.id   dbe8405420dcb9e7387336fc133f525a
#
_cell.length_a   1.000
_cell.length_b   1.000
_cell.length_c   1.000
_cell.angle_alpha   90.00
_cell.angle_beta   90.00
_cell.angle_gamma   90.00
#
_symmetry.space_group_name_H-M   'P 1'
#
loop_
_entity.id
_entity.type
_entity.pdbx_description
1 polymer ?
#
loop_
_entity_poly.entity_id
_entity_poly.type
_entity_poly.pdbx_seq_one_letter_code
_entity_poly.pdbx_strand_id
1 'polypeptide(L)'
;MTKPILPAFLSVQGFYLSDAEKKLFTESNPLGVCLFARGCANVQNKEQLKKLCQEIKETIGRENVLIAVDQEGGRVRRLTEPEFTPLTEQAALVTPELVKMHADLAACDLKTCGINVNFAPVLDLFYSFTSSVLKGRCFNGNEKQVANLGRVMVDEYMANGICPCIKHLPGHGRAKTDPHLELPVVTETAAELEQDFYPFKQLKDAPMGMAAHLLLTAIDAENPASLSAKVIRQIIREKLEFDGFLVSDAIMMQALKGEISERAKRAIAAGCDAVCLGNTGFEDNLSLAKSGLVLSDKGSERLAKISRIILQPRQELNYIQLKNKYCTELKNIISYNSEYDATEILSRINNK
;
A
#
# COMPACT_ATOMS: atom_id res chain seq x y z
N MET A 1 -17.05 7.82 -25.72
CA MET A 1 -15.75 7.18 -25.39
C MET A 1 -15.49 7.35 -23.91
N THR A 2 -15.13 6.32 -23.17
CA THR A 2 -14.76 6.41 -21.78
C THR A 2 -13.45 7.20 -21.68
N LYS A 3 -13.36 8.11 -20.70
CA LYS A 3 -12.17 8.93 -20.48
C LYS A 3 -10.99 8.05 -20.07
N PRO A 4 -9.77 8.25 -20.64
CA PRO A 4 -8.59 7.51 -20.24
C PRO A 4 -8.34 7.63 -18.71
N ILE A 5 -7.88 6.54 -18.09
CA ILE A 5 -7.56 6.52 -16.66
C ILE A 5 -6.11 7.00 -16.48
N LEU A 6 -5.90 8.01 -15.64
CA LEU A 6 -4.58 8.38 -15.15
C LEU A 6 -4.10 7.26 -14.19
N PRO A 7 -2.97 6.57 -14.47
CA PRO A 7 -2.50 5.44 -13.65
C PRO A 7 -1.82 5.92 -12.36
N ALA A 8 -2.58 6.57 -11.49
CA ALA A 8 -2.06 7.16 -10.26
C ALA A 8 -3.07 7.10 -9.11
N PHE A 9 -2.56 6.84 -7.92
CA PHE A 9 -3.23 7.18 -6.67
C PHE A 9 -2.81 8.59 -6.28
N LEU A 10 -3.74 9.55 -6.34
CA LEU A 10 -3.52 10.94 -5.96
C LEU A 10 -3.71 11.16 -4.46
N SER A 11 -3.18 12.27 -3.93
CA SER A 11 -3.42 12.72 -2.56
C SER A 11 -4.74 13.47 -2.46
N VAL A 12 -5.35 13.47 -1.27
CA VAL A 12 -6.46 14.33 -0.88
C VAL A 12 -5.97 15.29 0.19
N GLN A 13 -6.28 16.59 0.08
CA GLN A 13 -5.64 17.62 0.90
C GLN A 13 -6.31 17.87 2.26
N GLY A 14 -7.50 17.32 2.51
CA GLY A 14 -8.23 17.58 3.74
C GLY A 14 -9.34 16.55 4.02
N PHE A 15 -10.24 16.93 4.92
CA PHE A 15 -11.39 16.10 5.31
C PHE A 15 -12.51 16.03 4.26
N TYR A 16 -12.50 16.94 3.28
CA TYR A 16 -13.43 17.03 2.17
C TYR A 16 -12.68 17.49 0.94
N LEU A 17 -13.19 17.20 -0.25
CA LEU A 17 -12.59 17.69 -1.50
C LEU A 17 -12.83 19.19 -1.65
N SER A 18 -11.78 19.95 -1.93
CA SER A 18 -11.90 21.33 -2.41
C SER A 18 -12.44 21.35 -3.84
N ASP A 19 -12.97 22.51 -4.28
CA ASP A 19 -13.44 22.67 -5.66
C ASP A 19 -12.33 22.47 -6.68
N ALA A 20 -11.09 22.82 -6.32
CA ALA A 20 -9.91 22.59 -7.16
C ALA A 20 -9.62 21.09 -7.32
N GLU A 21 -9.72 20.29 -6.25
CA GLU A 21 -9.55 18.84 -6.31
C GLU A 21 -10.70 18.17 -7.08
N LYS A 22 -11.95 18.60 -6.89
CA LYS A 22 -13.09 18.10 -7.66
C LYS A 22 -12.87 18.31 -9.17
N LYS A 23 -12.47 19.51 -9.55
CA LYS A 23 -12.13 19.84 -10.94
C LYS A 23 -11.00 18.94 -11.45
N LEU A 24 -9.89 18.85 -10.70
CA LEU A 24 -8.74 18.05 -11.07
C LEU A 24 -9.09 16.56 -11.25
N PHE A 25 -9.82 15.97 -10.29
CA PHE A 25 -10.19 14.55 -10.33
C PHE A 25 -11.18 14.27 -11.46
N THR A 26 -12.15 15.16 -11.70
CA THR A 26 -13.05 15.07 -12.83
C THR A 26 -12.28 15.14 -14.15
N GLU A 27 -11.31 16.04 -14.30
CA GLU A 27 -10.56 16.24 -15.55
C GLU A 27 -9.51 15.17 -15.79
N SER A 28 -8.79 14.72 -14.78
CA SER A 28 -7.69 13.74 -14.90
C SER A 28 -8.14 12.29 -14.84
N ASN A 29 -9.32 11.98 -14.30
CA ASN A 29 -9.84 10.63 -14.12
C ASN A 29 -8.80 9.68 -13.48
N PRO A 30 -8.30 9.96 -12.26
CA PRO A 30 -7.24 9.15 -11.65
C PRO A 30 -7.71 7.73 -11.36
N LEU A 31 -6.79 6.77 -11.32
CA LEU A 31 -7.06 5.40 -10.88
C LEU A 31 -7.77 5.38 -9.52
N GLY A 32 -7.34 6.25 -8.62
CA GLY A 32 -7.90 6.42 -7.31
C GLY A 32 -7.14 7.42 -6.46
N VAL A 33 -7.32 7.29 -5.15
CA VAL A 33 -6.65 8.13 -4.14
C VAL A 33 -6.02 7.27 -3.04
N CYS A 34 -4.98 7.81 -2.39
CA CYS A 34 -4.45 7.26 -1.14
C CYS A 34 -4.74 8.23 0.00
N LEU A 35 -5.34 7.73 1.09
CA LEU A 35 -5.75 8.52 2.24
C LEU A 35 -4.75 8.43 3.39
N PHE A 36 -4.57 9.54 4.10
CA PHE A 36 -3.65 9.68 5.23
C PHE A 36 -4.36 10.27 6.46
N ALA A 37 -3.94 9.88 7.66
CA ALA A 37 -4.47 10.44 8.91
C ALA A 37 -3.77 11.73 9.32
N ARG A 38 -2.53 11.93 8.87
CA ARG A 38 -1.66 13.06 9.23
C ARG A 38 -1.02 13.66 7.97
N GLY A 39 -0.57 14.90 8.06
CA GLY A 39 -0.12 15.65 6.90
C GLY A 39 -1.31 16.19 6.13
N CYS A 40 -1.63 15.62 4.98
CA CYS A 40 -2.93 15.83 4.30
C CYS A 40 -4.03 15.08 5.06
N ALA A 41 -4.41 15.53 6.25
CA ALA A 41 -5.30 14.80 7.16
C ALA A 41 -6.67 14.54 6.53
N ASN A 42 -6.97 13.27 6.23
CA ASN A 42 -8.22 12.85 5.59
C ASN A 42 -9.19 12.17 6.55
N VAL A 43 -8.74 11.79 7.76
CA VAL A 43 -9.52 11.05 8.73
C VAL A 43 -9.74 11.87 9.97
N GLN A 44 -10.97 12.32 10.20
CA GLN A 44 -11.42 12.99 11.41
C GLN A 44 -12.26 12.06 12.28
N ASN A 45 -13.28 11.44 11.67
CA ASN A 45 -14.16 10.46 12.27
C ASN A 45 -14.79 9.57 11.19
N LYS A 46 -15.51 8.55 11.60
CA LYS A 46 -16.10 7.54 10.71
C LYS A 46 -17.11 8.13 9.71
N GLU A 47 -17.98 9.02 10.15
CA GLU A 47 -19.03 9.61 9.30
C GLU A 47 -18.45 10.60 8.30
N GLN A 48 -17.45 11.41 8.71
CA GLN A 48 -16.73 12.29 7.80
C GLN A 48 -16.00 11.47 6.73
N LEU A 49 -15.30 10.39 7.12
CA LEU A 49 -14.55 9.55 6.19
C LEU A 49 -15.45 8.86 5.15
N LYS A 50 -16.64 8.39 5.57
CA LYS A 50 -17.65 7.87 4.63
C LYS A 50 -18.06 8.90 3.59
N LYS A 51 -18.33 10.13 4.04
CA LYS A 51 -18.73 11.22 3.13
C LYS A 51 -17.60 11.57 2.15
N LEU A 52 -16.36 11.63 2.62
CA LEU A 52 -15.20 11.87 1.77
C LEU A 52 -15.04 10.76 0.72
N CYS A 53 -15.12 9.49 1.11
CA CYS A 53 -15.00 8.36 0.19
C CYS A 53 -16.13 8.35 -0.85
N GLN A 54 -17.34 8.72 -0.45
CA GLN A 54 -18.47 8.86 -1.37
C GLN A 54 -18.24 10.02 -2.34
N GLU A 55 -17.86 11.19 -1.84
CA GLU A 55 -17.57 12.40 -2.65
C GLU A 55 -16.48 12.13 -3.70
N ILE A 56 -15.40 11.39 -3.33
CA ILE A 56 -14.35 10.98 -4.26
C ILE A 56 -14.91 10.13 -5.40
N LYS A 57 -15.72 9.12 -5.08
CA LYS A 57 -16.34 8.22 -6.08
C LYS A 57 -17.26 8.98 -7.02
N GLU A 58 -18.11 9.83 -6.49
CA GLU A 58 -19.03 10.67 -7.26
C GLU A 58 -18.28 11.65 -8.17
N THR A 59 -17.22 12.28 -7.67
CA THR A 59 -16.40 13.23 -8.42
C THR A 59 -15.67 12.58 -9.59
N ILE A 60 -15.07 11.41 -9.39
CA ILE A 60 -14.37 10.65 -10.44
C ILE A 60 -15.37 10.00 -11.38
N GLY A 61 -16.53 9.59 -10.89
CA GLY A 61 -17.65 9.07 -11.69
C GLY A 61 -17.44 7.67 -12.26
N ARG A 62 -16.60 6.83 -11.62
CA ARG A 62 -16.40 5.42 -11.98
C ARG A 62 -16.73 4.50 -10.81
N GLU A 63 -17.28 3.33 -11.12
CA GLU A 63 -17.62 2.32 -10.12
C GLU A 63 -16.39 1.69 -9.47
N ASN A 64 -15.32 1.54 -10.24
CA ASN A 64 -14.07 0.90 -9.85
C ASN A 64 -12.97 1.90 -9.41
N VAL A 65 -13.36 3.03 -8.84
CA VAL A 65 -12.41 3.95 -8.21
C VAL A 65 -11.73 3.26 -7.02
N LEU A 66 -10.40 3.30 -6.97
CA LEU A 66 -9.64 2.72 -5.88
C LEU A 66 -9.42 3.76 -4.79
N ILE A 67 -9.86 3.47 -3.58
CA ILE A 67 -9.57 4.29 -2.39
C ILE A 67 -8.68 3.45 -1.49
N ALA A 68 -7.41 3.84 -1.40
CA ALA A 68 -6.36 3.11 -0.72
C ALA A 68 -5.98 3.73 0.62
N VAL A 69 -5.47 2.90 1.51
CA VAL A 69 -4.93 3.32 2.81
C VAL A 69 -3.87 2.35 3.27
N ASP A 70 -2.92 2.81 4.12
CA ASP A 70 -2.04 1.96 4.90
C ASP A 70 -2.71 1.63 6.25
N GLN A 71 -3.41 0.55 6.32
CA GLN A 71 -3.99 0.02 7.56
C GLN A 71 -3.32 -1.31 7.90
N GLU A 72 -2.00 -1.25 8.17
CA GLU A 72 -1.19 -2.43 8.53
C GLU A 72 -1.49 -2.90 9.96
N GLY A 73 -1.74 -1.94 10.84
CA GLY A 73 -1.82 -2.10 12.28
C GLY A 73 -0.60 -1.51 12.99
N GLY A 74 -0.62 -1.55 14.32
CA GLY A 74 0.44 -0.94 15.11
C GLY A 74 0.60 0.55 14.82
N ARG A 75 1.82 1.00 14.55
CA ARG A 75 2.14 2.40 14.26
C ARG A 75 1.78 2.86 12.83
N VAL A 76 1.54 1.92 11.90
CA VAL A 76 1.13 2.22 10.53
C VAL A 76 -0.34 1.89 10.36
N ARG A 77 -1.18 2.83 10.78
CA ARG A 77 -2.63 2.76 10.65
C ARG A 77 -3.21 4.17 10.57
N ARG A 78 -4.28 4.34 9.81
CA ARG A 78 -4.96 5.62 9.58
C ARG A 78 -6.28 5.68 10.34
N LEU A 79 -6.95 4.54 10.47
CA LEU A 79 -8.18 4.37 11.23
C LEU A 79 -7.83 3.92 12.64
N THR A 80 -8.09 4.79 13.63
CA THR A 80 -7.70 4.61 15.02
C THR A 80 -8.88 4.66 15.96
N GLU A 81 -8.64 4.26 17.23
CA GLU A 81 -9.65 4.35 18.30
C GLU A 81 -10.08 5.82 18.51
N PRO A 82 -11.27 6.05 19.11
CA PRO A 82 -12.21 5.04 19.64
C PRO A 82 -13.14 4.39 18.60
N GLU A 83 -13.25 4.95 17.40
CA GLU A 83 -14.27 4.56 16.43
C GLU A 83 -13.93 3.27 15.65
N PHE A 84 -12.64 2.93 15.59
CA PHE A 84 -12.14 1.80 14.81
C PHE A 84 -11.50 0.73 15.71
N THR A 85 -11.15 -0.39 15.11
CA THR A 85 -10.47 -1.47 15.82
C THR A 85 -9.04 -1.07 16.22
N PRO A 86 -8.59 -1.36 17.44
CA PRO A 86 -7.19 -1.20 17.86
C PRO A 86 -6.32 -2.29 17.24
N LEU A 87 -6.06 -2.19 15.95
CA LEU A 87 -5.25 -3.16 15.23
C LEU A 87 -3.81 -3.16 15.72
N THR A 88 -3.31 -4.34 16.10
CA THR A 88 -1.94 -4.52 16.56
C THR A 88 -0.93 -4.46 15.42
N GLU A 89 0.35 -4.36 15.76
CA GLU A 89 1.44 -4.49 14.80
C GLU A 89 1.50 -5.91 14.21
N GLN A 90 1.91 -6.02 12.94
CA GLN A 90 1.92 -7.28 12.21
C GLN A 90 2.89 -8.30 12.83
N ALA A 91 3.98 -7.83 13.47
CA ALA A 91 4.93 -8.69 14.20
C ALA A 91 4.31 -9.49 15.35
N ALA A 92 3.19 -9.03 15.90
CA ALA A 92 2.48 -9.73 16.99
C ALA A 92 1.44 -10.75 16.47
N LEU A 93 1.19 -10.79 15.17
CA LEU A 93 0.26 -11.72 14.55
C LEU A 93 0.98 -13.06 14.28
N VAL A 94 1.13 -13.87 15.31
CA VAL A 94 1.95 -15.10 15.31
C VAL A 94 1.20 -16.37 14.94
N THR A 95 -0.14 -16.31 14.82
CA THR A 95 -0.97 -17.45 14.43
C THR A 95 -1.92 -17.10 13.27
N PRO A 96 -2.29 -18.08 12.42
CA PRO A 96 -3.29 -17.87 11.37
C PRO A 96 -4.61 -17.31 11.88
N GLU A 97 -5.08 -17.72 13.06
CA GLU A 97 -6.33 -17.28 13.67
C GLU A 97 -6.26 -15.78 14.04
N LEU A 98 -5.14 -15.32 14.60
CA LEU A 98 -4.93 -13.90 14.90
C LEU A 98 -4.88 -13.06 13.64
N VAL A 99 -4.17 -13.55 12.61
CA VAL A 99 -4.10 -12.88 11.29
C VAL A 99 -5.49 -12.78 10.67
N LYS A 100 -6.28 -13.87 10.72
CA LYS A 100 -7.65 -13.86 10.22
C LYS A 100 -8.51 -12.83 10.93
N MET A 101 -8.54 -12.83 12.25
CA MET A 101 -9.31 -11.85 13.05
C MET A 101 -8.88 -10.42 12.76
N HIS A 102 -7.57 -10.16 12.64
CA HIS A 102 -7.02 -8.86 12.30
C HIS A 102 -7.51 -8.39 10.92
N ALA A 103 -7.40 -9.24 9.90
CA ALA A 103 -7.82 -8.92 8.54
C ALA A 103 -9.34 -8.71 8.42
N ASP A 104 -10.14 -9.55 9.06
CA ASP A 104 -11.60 -9.41 9.12
C ASP A 104 -12.04 -8.08 9.74
N LEU A 105 -11.43 -7.70 10.86
CA LEU A 105 -11.73 -6.45 11.57
C LEU A 105 -11.28 -5.23 10.75
N ALA A 106 -10.06 -5.28 10.20
CA ALA A 106 -9.55 -4.22 9.33
C ALA A 106 -10.46 -4.04 8.10
N ALA A 107 -10.81 -5.14 7.42
CA ALA A 107 -11.69 -5.11 6.26
C ALA A 107 -13.07 -4.54 6.59
N CYS A 108 -13.61 -4.90 7.77
CA CYS A 108 -14.87 -4.36 8.25
C CYS A 108 -14.83 -2.84 8.42
N ASP A 109 -13.79 -2.33 9.07
CA ASP A 109 -13.62 -0.89 9.29
C ASP A 109 -13.44 -0.16 7.96
N LEU A 110 -12.59 -0.68 7.06
CA LEU A 110 -12.32 -0.11 5.74
C LEU A 110 -13.58 -0.07 4.86
N LYS A 111 -14.23 -1.22 4.69
CA LYS A 111 -15.42 -1.34 3.83
C LYS A 111 -16.55 -0.45 4.30
N THR A 112 -16.74 -0.34 5.62
CA THR A 112 -17.76 0.54 6.23
C THR A 112 -17.55 2.00 5.87
N CYS A 113 -16.31 2.44 5.71
CA CYS A 113 -15.96 3.81 5.29
C CYS A 113 -15.94 4.00 3.76
N GLY A 114 -16.08 2.93 2.99
CA GLY A 114 -16.02 3.00 1.51
C GLY A 114 -14.61 2.87 0.93
N ILE A 115 -13.60 2.58 1.77
CA ILE A 115 -12.23 2.23 1.38
C ILE A 115 -12.24 0.80 0.83
N ASN A 116 -11.51 0.56 -0.26
CA ASN A 116 -11.55 -0.72 -0.97
C ASN A 116 -10.18 -1.31 -1.31
N VAL A 117 -9.09 -0.61 -0.97
CA VAL A 117 -7.71 -1.10 -1.10
C VAL A 117 -6.98 -0.92 0.23
N ASN A 118 -6.29 -1.97 0.70
CA ASN A 118 -5.36 -1.85 1.82
C ASN A 118 -3.94 -2.15 1.35
N PHE A 119 -3.01 -1.23 1.57
CA PHE A 119 -1.58 -1.46 1.33
C PHE A 119 -0.98 -2.32 2.45
N ALA A 120 -1.45 -3.56 2.52
CA ALA A 120 -1.06 -4.64 3.42
C ALA A 120 -1.38 -6.01 2.75
N PRO A 121 -0.69 -7.09 3.15
CA PRO A 121 0.34 -7.24 4.18
C PRO A 121 1.74 -6.80 3.75
N VAL A 122 2.60 -6.56 4.76
CA VAL A 122 4.06 -6.45 4.57
C VAL A 122 4.64 -7.87 4.59
N LEU A 123 5.29 -8.28 3.50
CA LEU A 123 5.89 -9.61 3.34
C LEU A 123 7.42 -9.60 3.44
N ASP A 124 7.98 -8.42 3.75
CA ASP A 124 9.43 -8.27 3.96
C ASP A 124 9.89 -9.09 5.14
N LEU A 125 11.07 -9.70 5.03
CA LEU A 125 11.71 -10.42 6.14
C LEU A 125 12.41 -9.41 7.06
N PHE A 126 12.31 -9.61 8.37
CA PHE A 126 12.95 -8.75 9.35
C PHE A 126 14.21 -9.41 9.90
N TYR A 127 15.37 -8.82 9.60
CA TYR A 127 16.68 -9.23 10.11
C TYR A 127 17.14 -8.30 11.24
N SER A 128 18.15 -8.68 12.00
CA SER A 128 18.70 -7.86 13.09
C SER A 128 19.29 -6.51 12.61
N PHE A 129 19.65 -6.41 11.34
CA PHE A 129 20.19 -5.22 10.70
C PHE A 129 19.19 -4.44 9.86
N THR A 130 17.96 -4.95 9.71
CA THR A 130 16.88 -4.30 8.95
C THR A 130 16.60 -2.91 9.51
N SER A 131 16.39 -1.95 8.64
CA SER A 131 16.00 -0.58 9.00
C SER A 131 14.83 -0.56 9.99
N SER A 132 14.91 0.32 10.99
CA SER A 132 13.87 0.50 12.00
C SER A 132 12.51 0.90 11.42
N VAL A 133 12.47 1.39 10.17
CA VAL A 133 11.22 1.69 9.44
C VAL A 133 10.33 0.46 9.25
N LEU A 134 10.90 -0.75 9.27
CA LEU A 134 10.17 -2.01 9.17
C LEU A 134 9.89 -2.68 10.52
N LYS A 135 10.45 -2.17 11.63
CA LYS A 135 10.27 -2.75 12.97
C LYS A 135 8.77 -2.77 13.33
N GLY A 136 8.26 -3.92 13.72
CA GLY A 136 6.85 -4.15 14.05
C GLY A 136 5.94 -4.34 12.83
N ARG A 137 6.35 -3.91 11.63
CA ARG A 137 5.53 -4.00 10.41
C ARG A 137 5.60 -5.37 9.72
N CYS A 138 6.71 -6.11 9.88
CA CYS A 138 6.88 -7.43 9.29
C CYS A 138 6.30 -8.51 10.20
N PHE A 139 5.80 -9.60 9.62
CA PHE A 139 5.55 -10.82 10.39
C PHE A 139 6.84 -11.35 11.00
N ASN A 140 6.78 -11.84 12.24
CA ASN A 140 7.88 -12.57 12.83
C ASN A 140 7.98 -13.97 12.21
N GLY A 141 9.20 -14.37 11.88
CA GLY A 141 9.47 -15.73 11.39
C GLY A 141 10.37 -15.78 10.16
N ASN A 142 10.59 -17.02 9.69
CA ASN A 142 11.31 -17.25 8.44
C ASN A 142 10.40 -17.00 7.22
N GLU A 143 10.98 -17.09 6.03
CA GLU A 143 10.29 -16.85 4.75
C GLU A 143 9.02 -17.68 4.54
N LYS A 144 8.98 -18.92 5.08
CA LYS A 144 7.82 -19.81 4.97
C LYS A 144 6.70 -19.39 5.90
N GLN A 145 7.04 -19.00 7.13
CA GLN A 145 6.07 -18.47 8.10
C GLN A 145 5.45 -17.16 7.61
N VAL A 146 6.29 -16.24 7.10
CA VAL A 146 5.82 -14.97 6.50
C VAL A 146 4.88 -15.23 5.33
N ALA A 147 5.24 -16.16 4.43
CA ALA A 147 4.38 -16.53 3.31
C ALA A 147 3.02 -17.11 3.77
N ASN A 148 3.02 -18.00 4.75
CA ASN A 148 1.80 -18.63 5.26
C ASN A 148 0.86 -17.60 5.93
N LEU A 149 1.39 -16.74 6.81
CA LEU A 149 0.61 -15.72 7.49
C LEU A 149 0.12 -14.65 6.49
N GLY A 150 0.99 -14.27 5.54
CA GLY A 150 0.65 -13.37 4.45
C GLY A 150 -0.49 -13.89 3.58
N ARG A 151 -0.51 -15.20 3.27
CA ARG A 151 -1.58 -15.86 2.51
C ARG A 151 -2.91 -15.73 3.24
N VAL A 152 -2.95 -16.04 4.53
CA VAL A 152 -4.18 -15.89 5.34
C VAL A 152 -4.69 -14.44 5.28
N MET A 153 -3.82 -13.45 5.44
CA MET A 153 -4.23 -12.04 5.40
C MET A 153 -4.77 -11.63 4.03
N VAL A 154 -4.10 -12.04 2.95
CA VAL A 154 -4.52 -11.75 1.57
C VAL A 154 -5.89 -12.35 1.28
N ASP A 155 -6.09 -13.62 1.63
CA ASP A 155 -7.34 -14.35 1.34
C ASP A 155 -8.52 -13.74 2.11
N GLU A 156 -8.33 -13.36 3.39
CA GLU A 156 -9.36 -12.74 4.20
C GLU A 156 -9.73 -11.33 3.71
N TYR A 157 -8.76 -10.51 3.30
CA TYR A 157 -9.08 -9.22 2.69
C TYR A 157 -9.91 -9.39 1.42
N MET A 158 -9.51 -10.30 0.52
CA MET A 158 -10.27 -10.56 -0.71
C MET A 158 -11.68 -11.07 -0.43
N ALA A 159 -11.83 -12.00 0.52
CA ALA A 159 -13.14 -12.54 0.91
C ALA A 159 -14.09 -11.47 1.49
N ASN A 160 -13.53 -10.40 2.04
CA ASN A 160 -14.27 -9.25 2.57
C ASN A 160 -14.43 -8.08 1.57
N GLY A 161 -14.05 -8.27 0.30
CA GLY A 161 -14.18 -7.25 -0.74
C GLY A 161 -13.21 -6.08 -0.59
N ILE A 162 -12.05 -6.32 0.01
CA ILE A 162 -10.90 -5.38 0.07
C ILE A 162 -9.79 -5.94 -0.81
N CYS A 163 -9.23 -5.13 -1.69
CA CYS A 163 -8.06 -5.50 -2.46
C CYS A 163 -6.81 -5.37 -1.57
N PRO A 164 -6.12 -6.47 -1.22
CA PRO A 164 -4.83 -6.39 -0.54
C PRO A 164 -3.73 -5.98 -1.52
N CYS A 165 -2.71 -5.30 -1.00
CA CYS A 165 -1.50 -4.96 -1.75
C CYS A 165 -0.27 -5.48 -0.99
N ILE A 166 0.32 -6.58 -1.48
CA ILE A 166 1.53 -7.14 -0.88
C ILE A 166 2.73 -6.22 -1.11
N LYS A 167 3.58 -6.05 -0.08
CA LYS A 167 4.70 -5.11 -0.14
C LYS A 167 5.90 -5.56 0.69
N HIS A 168 7.09 -5.11 0.32
CA HIS A 168 7.47 -4.23 -0.79
C HIS A 168 8.31 -5.04 -1.80
N LEU A 169 7.72 -5.35 -2.95
CA LEU A 169 8.37 -6.20 -3.97
C LEU A 169 9.70 -5.61 -4.47
N PRO A 170 10.73 -6.43 -4.67
CA PRO A 170 10.76 -7.89 -4.49
C PRO A 170 11.22 -8.34 -3.10
N GLY A 171 11.29 -7.45 -2.10
CA GLY A 171 11.71 -7.68 -0.71
C GLY A 171 12.59 -6.55 -0.21
N HIS A 172 12.15 -5.86 0.84
CA HIS A 172 12.80 -4.67 1.42
C HIS A 172 13.58 -5.00 2.72
N GLY A 173 13.53 -6.25 3.19
CA GLY A 173 14.05 -6.62 4.50
C GLY A 173 15.55 -6.42 4.70
N ARG A 174 16.34 -6.46 3.62
CA ARG A 174 17.80 -6.22 3.69
C ARG A 174 18.21 -4.75 3.65
N ALA A 175 17.27 -3.83 3.45
CA ALA A 175 17.56 -2.40 3.50
C ALA A 175 17.93 -1.96 4.92
N LYS A 176 19.07 -1.31 5.07
CA LYS A 176 19.60 -0.80 6.35
C LYS A 176 19.19 0.64 6.62
N THR A 177 18.69 1.35 5.60
CA THR A 177 18.26 2.75 5.66
C THR A 177 16.79 2.92 5.29
N ASP A 178 16.23 4.08 5.58
CA ASP A 178 14.84 4.42 5.36
C ASP A 178 14.65 5.08 3.98
N PRO A 179 13.83 4.54 3.07
CA PRO A 179 13.59 5.11 1.74
C PRO A 179 12.92 6.50 1.79
N HIS A 180 12.31 6.88 2.91
CA HIS A 180 11.82 8.25 3.10
C HIS A 180 12.95 9.28 3.17
N LEU A 181 14.15 8.88 3.57
CA LEU A 181 15.31 9.76 3.78
C LEU A 181 16.34 9.68 2.67
N GLU A 182 16.64 8.45 2.21
CA GLU A 182 17.65 8.18 1.17
C GLU A 182 17.35 6.89 0.42
N LEU A 183 18.03 6.66 -0.70
CA LEU A 183 17.89 5.42 -1.45
C LEU A 183 18.61 4.27 -0.73
N PRO A 184 17.88 3.25 -0.21
CA PRO A 184 18.52 2.08 0.37
C PRO A 184 19.27 1.27 -0.70
N VAL A 185 20.46 0.80 -0.34
CA VAL A 185 21.32 -0.01 -1.22
C VAL A 185 21.48 -1.40 -0.60
N VAL A 186 21.11 -2.42 -1.37
CA VAL A 186 21.23 -3.84 -1.04
C VAL A 186 22.31 -4.45 -1.94
N THR A 187 23.38 -4.95 -1.31
CA THR A 187 24.59 -5.43 -2.00
C THR A 187 24.71 -6.96 -2.01
N GLU A 188 23.76 -7.64 -1.42
CA GLU A 188 23.68 -9.09 -1.36
C GLU A 188 23.59 -9.70 -2.76
N THR A 189 24.16 -10.90 -2.91
CA THR A 189 24.15 -11.64 -4.17
C THR A 189 22.73 -12.09 -4.55
N ALA A 190 22.53 -12.37 -5.82
CA ALA A 190 21.23 -12.89 -6.31
C ALA A 190 20.79 -14.18 -5.57
N ALA A 191 21.75 -15.03 -5.13
CA ALA A 191 21.44 -16.24 -4.37
C ALA A 191 20.96 -15.94 -2.94
N GLU A 192 21.53 -14.94 -2.28
CA GLU A 192 21.10 -14.52 -0.95
C GLU A 192 19.72 -13.85 -0.96
N LEU A 193 19.36 -13.18 -2.06
CA LEU A 193 18.04 -12.54 -2.23
C LEU A 193 16.89 -13.54 -2.44
N GLU A 194 17.17 -14.82 -2.76
CA GLU A 194 16.13 -15.85 -2.94
C GLU A 194 15.24 -16.01 -1.71
N GLN A 195 15.82 -15.86 -0.52
CA GLN A 195 15.07 -15.93 0.73
C GLN A 195 14.05 -14.79 0.85
N ASP A 196 14.45 -13.56 0.47
CA ASP A 196 13.58 -12.38 0.51
C ASP A 196 12.50 -12.45 -0.58
N PHE A 197 12.79 -13.09 -1.71
CA PHE A 197 11.86 -13.31 -2.80
C PHE A 197 10.78 -14.36 -2.50
N TYR A 198 11.08 -15.32 -1.62
CA TYR A 198 10.23 -16.46 -1.36
C TYR A 198 8.79 -16.11 -0.96
N PRO A 199 8.51 -15.22 0.02
CA PRO A 199 7.13 -14.89 0.39
C PRO A 199 6.32 -14.32 -0.79
N PHE A 200 6.93 -13.46 -1.59
CA PHE A 200 6.28 -12.87 -2.76
C PHE A 200 5.99 -13.89 -3.85
N LYS A 201 6.89 -14.86 -4.06
CA LYS A 201 6.68 -15.94 -5.01
C LYS A 201 5.53 -16.86 -4.60
N GLN A 202 5.37 -17.11 -3.30
CA GLN A 202 4.25 -17.91 -2.77
C GLN A 202 2.90 -17.19 -2.91
N LEU A 203 2.92 -15.85 -2.97
CA LEU A 203 1.72 -15.01 -3.14
C LEU A 203 1.66 -14.34 -4.52
N LYS A 204 2.20 -15.00 -5.56
CA LYS A 204 2.26 -14.50 -6.94
C LYS A 204 0.90 -14.19 -7.56
N ASP A 205 -0.17 -14.76 -7.03
CA ASP A 205 -1.57 -14.58 -7.41
C ASP A 205 -2.27 -13.45 -6.66
N ALA A 206 -1.58 -12.76 -5.73
CA ALA A 206 -2.16 -11.61 -5.05
C ALA A 206 -2.58 -10.53 -6.07
N PRO A 207 -3.76 -9.88 -5.87
CA PRO A 207 -4.33 -8.99 -6.87
C PRO A 207 -3.53 -7.72 -7.10
N MET A 208 -2.81 -7.23 -6.09
CA MET A 208 -1.97 -6.02 -6.16
C MET A 208 -0.68 -6.21 -5.39
N GLY A 209 0.39 -5.58 -5.86
CA GLY A 209 1.67 -5.50 -5.18
C GLY A 209 2.33 -4.14 -5.34
N MET A 210 3.15 -3.75 -4.38
CA MET A 210 3.86 -2.48 -4.35
C MET A 210 5.36 -2.69 -4.56
N ALA A 211 5.92 -2.03 -5.57
CA ALA A 211 7.35 -2.09 -5.91
C ALA A 211 8.15 -1.13 -5.03
N ALA A 212 9.18 -1.66 -4.37
CA ALA A 212 10.02 -0.94 -3.43
C ALA A 212 10.93 0.13 -4.08
N HIS A 213 11.25 1.18 -3.35
CA HIS A 213 12.32 2.12 -3.69
C HIS A 213 13.64 1.68 -3.04
N LEU A 214 14.28 0.66 -3.60
CA LEU A 214 15.58 0.18 -3.15
C LEU A 214 16.45 -0.27 -4.33
N LEU A 215 17.77 -0.13 -4.19
CA LEU A 215 18.74 -0.53 -5.21
C LEU A 215 19.23 -1.94 -4.93
N LEU A 216 18.99 -2.87 -5.86
CA LEU A 216 19.51 -4.25 -5.81
C LEU A 216 20.73 -4.35 -6.73
N THR A 217 21.94 -4.09 -6.20
CA THR A 217 23.14 -3.96 -7.02
C THR A 217 23.50 -5.21 -7.81
N ALA A 218 23.16 -6.39 -7.31
CA ALA A 218 23.37 -7.67 -8.00
C ALA A 218 22.47 -7.83 -9.26
N ILE A 219 21.42 -6.99 -9.41
CA ILE A 219 20.44 -7.09 -10.50
C ILE A 219 20.49 -5.85 -11.37
N ASP A 220 20.34 -4.67 -10.78
CA ASP A 220 20.45 -3.36 -11.42
C ASP A 220 21.14 -2.39 -10.45
N ALA A 221 22.37 -1.99 -10.78
CA ALA A 221 23.17 -1.10 -9.94
C ALA A 221 22.87 0.39 -10.18
N GLU A 222 22.00 0.73 -11.14
CA GLU A 222 21.73 2.12 -11.54
C GLU A 222 20.33 2.59 -11.13
N ASN A 223 19.33 1.70 -11.19
CA ASN A 223 17.95 2.07 -10.98
C ASN A 223 17.33 1.33 -9.78
N PRO A 224 16.62 2.05 -8.89
CA PRO A 224 15.87 1.41 -7.81
C PRO A 224 14.77 0.51 -8.38
N ALA A 225 14.39 -0.54 -7.65
CA ALA A 225 13.51 -1.60 -8.12
C ALA A 225 12.22 -1.08 -8.78
N SER A 226 11.57 -0.06 -8.21
CA SER A 226 10.37 0.57 -8.77
C SER A 226 10.58 1.31 -10.09
N LEU A 227 11.83 1.67 -10.42
CA LEU A 227 12.22 2.37 -11.67
C LEU A 227 13.09 1.52 -12.58
N SER A 228 13.32 0.24 -12.24
CA SER A 228 14.16 -0.68 -12.99
C SER A 228 13.32 -1.63 -13.85
N ALA A 229 13.32 -1.42 -15.15
CA ALA A 229 12.71 -2.36 -16.10
C ALA A 229 13.31 -3.78 -15.98
N LYS A 230 14.59 -3.88 -15.59
CA LYS A 230 15.29 -5.14 -15.37
C LYS A 230 14.74 -5.87 -14.15
N VAL A 231 14.62 -5.19 -12.99
CA VAL A 231 14.06 -5.79 -11.77
C VAL A 231 12.59 -6.14 -11.96
N ILE A 232 11.78 -5.24 -12.54
CA ILE A 232 10.36 -5.50 -12.72
C ILE A 232 10.17 -6.69 -13.65
N ARG A 233 10.82 -6.74 -14.82
CA ARG A 233 10.64 -7.82 -15.76
C ARG A 233 11.23 -9.13 -15.26
N GLN A 234 12.57 -9.16 -14.97
CA GLN A 234 13.27 -10.43 -14.72
C GLN A 234 12.96 -11.01 -13.33
N ILE A 235 12.79 -10.13 -12.32
CA ILE A 235 12.53 -10.60 -10.96
C ILE A 235 11.03 -10.65 -10.69
N ILE A 236 10.32 -9.51 -10.76
CA ILE A 236 8.93 -9.47 -10.31
C ILE A 236 8.03 -10.28 -11.24
N ARG A 237 8.14 -10.09 -12.57
CA ARG A 237 7.23 -10.75 -13.52
C ARG A 237 7.66 -12.17 -13.91
N GLU A 238 8.95 -12.40 -14.19
CA GLU A 238 9.43 -13.70 -14.66
C GLU A 238 9.77 -14.65 -13.51
N LYS A 239 10.61 -14.25 -12.54
CA LYS A 239 11.09 -15.14 -11.49
C LYS A 239 10.07 -15.38 -10.37
N LEU A 240 9.42 -14.31 -9.89
CA LEU A 240 8.34 -14.41 -8.91
C LEU A 240 7.01 -14.83 -9.55
N GLU A 241 6.91 -14.75 -10.87
CA GLU A 241 5.67 -15.00 -11.65
C GLU A 241 4.48 -14.12 -11.19
N PHE A 242 4.76 -12.94 -10.61
CA PHE A 242 3.71 -12.03 -10.14
C PHE A 242 3.00 -11.35 -11.31
N ASP A 243 1.73 -11.68 -11.55
CA ASP A 243 0.88 -11.04 -12.58
C ASP A 243 -0.22 -10.13 -12.01
N GLY A 244 -0.14 -9.79 -10.72
CA GLY A 244 -1.02 -8.79 -10.09
C GLY A 244 -0.74 -7.37 -10.58
N PHE A 245 -1.64 -6.44 -10.24
CA PHE A 245 -1.48 -5.01 -10.51
C PHE A 245 -0.28 -4.47 -9.72
N LEU A 246 0.72 -3.91 -10.38
CA LEU A 246 1.93 -3.41 -9.74
C LEU A 246 1.88 -1.90 -9.59
N VAL A 247 1.84 -1.41 -8.37
CA VAL A 247 1.94 0.01 -8.05
C VAL A 247 3.35 0.32 -7.51
N SER A 248 3.91 1.50 -7.82
CA SER A 248 5.14 1.93 -7.14
C SER A 248 4.88 2.27 -5.68
N ASP A 249 5.88 2.16 -4.82
CA ASP A 249 5.85 2.87 -3.54
C ASP A 249 5.73 4.39 -3.77
N ALA A 250 5.54 5.18 -2.71
CA ALA A 250 5.24 6.59 -2.80
C ALA A 250 6.34 7.37 -3.53
N ILE A 251 6.05 7.84 -4.75
CA ILE A 251 7.05 8.50 -5.63
C ILE A 251 7.57 9.84 -5.11
N MET A 252 6.95 10.38 -4.06
CA MET A 252 7.43 11.60 -3.38
C MET A 252 8.64 11.34 -2.46
N MET A 253 8.94 10.07 -2.10
CA MET A 253 10.04 9.72 -1.20
C MET A 253 11.40 10.20 -1.70
N GLN A 254 12.31 10.55 -0.76
CA GLN A 254 13.65 11.06 -1.06
C GLN A 254 14.58 10.02 -1.70
N ALA A 255 14.24 8.74 -1.64
CA ALA A 255 14.92 7.69 -2.38
C ALA A 255 14.95 7.93 -3.90
N LEU A 256 14.00 8.69 -4.44
CA LEU A 256 13.91 9.02 -5.86
C LEU A 256 14.36 10.46 -6.14
N LYS A 257 15.02 10.67 -7.28
CA LYS A 257 15.49 11.98 -7.74
C LYS A 257 14.67 12.46 -8.94
N GLY A 258 14.58 13.79 -9.10
CA GLY A 258 13.88 14.45 -10.20
C GLY A 258 12.47 14.87 -9.82
N GLU A 259 11.76 15.47 -10.78
CA GLU A 259 10.40 15.96 -10.62
C GLU A 259 9.38 14.81 -10.52
N ILE A 260 8.27 15.02 -9.83
CA ILE A 260 7.21 14.01 -9.59
C ILE A 260 6.71 13.38 -10.91
N SER A 261 6.42 14.20 -11.92
CA SER A 261 5.96 13.68 -13.22
C SER A 261 6.99 12.82 -13.92
N GLU A 262 8.28 13.14 -13.80
CA GLU A 262 9.37 12.33 -14.36
C GLU A 262 9.58 11.02 -13.61
N ARG A 263 9.49 11.03 -12.26
CA ARG A 263 9.52 9.81 -11.44
C ARG A 263 8.37 8.88 -11.84
N ALA A 264 7.16 9.43 -12.04
CA ALA A 264 6.01 8.67 -12.48
C ALA A 264 6.19 8.05 -13.88
N LYS A 265 6.64 8.85 -14.86
CA LYS A 265 6.94 8.34 -16.22
C LYS A 265 7.97 7.21 -16.21
N ARG A 266 9.03 7.36 -15.42
CA ARG A 266 10.04 6.31 -15.25
C ARG A 266 9.48 5.04 -14.64
N ALA A 267 8.65 5.13 -13.59
CA ALA A 267 8.03 3.96 -12.96
C ALA A 267 7.10 3.21 -13.93
N ILE A 268 6.25 3.94 -14.68
CA ILE A 268 5.37 3.34 -15.69
C ILE A 268 6.20 2.73 -16.84
N ALA A 269 7.21 3.43 -17.33
CA ALA A 269 8.09 2.90 -18.38
C ALA A 269 8.88 1.67 -17.92
N ALA A 270 9.22 1.57 -16.63
CA ALA A 270 9.87 0.40 -16.04
C ALA A 270 8.93 -0.82 -15.93
N GLY A 271 7.60 -0.63 -15.96
CA GLY A 271 6.63 -1.72 -15.96
C GLY A 271 5.68 -1.75 -14.76
N CYS A 272 5.65 -0.68 -13.94
CA CYS A 272 4.55 -0.47 -12.99
C CYS A 272 3.26 -0.18 -13.76
N ASP A 273 2.13 -0.70 -13.27
CA ASP A 273 0.81 -0.42 -13.84
C ASP A 273 0.29 0.95 -13.40
N ALA A 274 0.69 1.41 -12.21
CA ALA A 274 0.36 2.73 -11.67
C ALA A 274 1.43 3.22 -10.69
N VAL A 275 1.32 4.47 -10.28
CA VAL A 275 2.15 5.07 -9.23
C VAL A 275 1.30 5.47 -8.02
N CYS A 276 1.88 5.39 -6.82
CA CYS A 276 1.35 6.01 -5.62
C CYS A 276 2.05 7.37 -5.43
N LEU A 277 1.29 8.47 -5.34
CA LEU A 277 1.90 9.78 -5.15
C LEU A 277 2.45 9.91 -3.72
N GLY A 278 1.66 9.47 -2.74
CA GLY A 278 1.99 9.58 -1.32
C GLY A 278 1.28 10.76 -0.65
N ASN A 279 1.77 11.18 0.51
CA ASN A 279 1.21 12.29 1.30
C ASN A 279 1.89 13.61 0.89
N THR A 280 1.31 14.32 -0.06
CA THR A 280 1.91 15.51 -0.66
C THR A 280 0.86 16.56 -1.05
N GLY A 281 1.31 17.74 -1.45
CA GLY A 281 0.47 18.90 -1.77
C GLY A 281 -0.28 18.83 -3.10
N PHE A 282 -1.20 19.77 -3.32
CA PHE A 282 -2.03 19.86 -4.52
C PHE A 282 -1.21 20.04 -5.81
N GLU A 283 -0.09 20.76 -5.77
CA GLU A 283 0.76 21.01 -6.95
C GLU A 283 1.36 19.72 -7.52
N ASP A 284 1.69 18.76 -6.66
CA ASP A 284 2.18 17.45 -7.10
C ASP A 284 1.08 16.63 -7.79
N ASN A 285 -0.16 16.70 -7.28
CA ASN A 285 -1.33 16.13 -7.95
C ASN A 285 -1.50 16.74 -9.35
N LEU A 286 -1.40 18.06 -9.45
CA LEU A 286 -1.54 18.79 -10.70
C LEU A 286 -0.41 18.46 -11.69
N SER A 287 0.83 18.36 -11.22
CA SER A 287 1.99 17.95 -12.02
C SER A 287 1.78 16.54 -12.59
N LEU A 288 1.31 15.62 -11.76
CA LEU A 288 1.06 14.23 -12.18
C LEU A 288 -0.12 14.13 -13.14
N ALA A 289 -1.21 14.88 -12.90
CA ALA A 289 -2.36 14.92 -13.81
C ALA A 289 -2.01 15.45 -15.21
N LYS A 290 -1.04 16.38 -15.30
CA LYS A 290 -0.52 16.92 -16.57
C LYS A 290 0.54 16.03 -17.23
N SER A 291 0.93 14.92 -16.64
CA SER A 291 2.02 14.05 -17.15
C SER A 291 1.72 13.38 -18.51
N GLY A 292 0.44 13.30 -18.88
CA GLY A 292 0.00 12.59 -20.10
C GLY A 292 -0.01 11.07 -19.98
N LEU A 293 0.20 10.53 -18.77
CA LEU A 293 0.17 9.09 -18.52
C LEU A 293 -1.26 8.55 -18.65
N VAL A 294 -1.36 7.36 -19.27
CA VAL A 294 -2.61 6.62 -19.45
C VAL A 294 -2.40 5.18 -19.03
N LEU A 295 -3.40 4.62 -18.35
CA LEU A 295 -3.38 3.21 -17.94
C LEU A 295 -3.30 2.32 -19.17
N SER A 296 -2.34 1.39 -19.18
CA SER A 296 -2.14 0.46 -20.29
C SER A 296 -3.27 -0.57 -20.40
N ASP A 297 -3.37 -1.25 -21.56
CA ASP A 297 -4.33 -2.34 -21.75
C ASP A 297 -4.11 -3.44 -20.70
N LYS A 298 -2.85 -3.83 -20.44
CA LYS A 298 -2.51 -4.82 -19.44
C LYS A 298 -2.86 -4.36 -18.03
N GLY A 299 -2.62 -3.08 -17.71
CA GLY A 299 -3.07 -2.45 -16.45
C GLY A 299 -4.59 -2.47 -16.32
N SER A 300 -5.31 -2.24 -17.41
CA SER A 300 -6.78 -2.30 -17.45
C SER A 300 -7.32 -3.71 -17.21
N GLU A 301 -6.68 -4.75 -17.77
CA GLU A 301 -7.01 -6.15 -17.50
C GLU A 301 -6.81 -6.49 -16.00
N ARG A 302 -5.71 -6.04 -15.40
CA ARG A 302 -5.41 -6.24 -13.97
C ARG A 302 -6.39 -5.47 -13.08
N LEU A 303 -6.73 -4.23 -13.46
CA LEU A 303 -7.74 -3.44 -12.76
C LEU A 303 -9.11 -4.12 -12.79
N ALA A 304 -9.48 -4.79 -13.89
CA ALA A 304 -10.73 -5.54 -13.97
C ALA A 304 -10.78 -6.73 -12.98
N LYS A 305 -9.64 -7.38 -12.71
CA LYS A 305 -9.54 -8.41 -11.65
C LYS A 305 -9.79 -7.80 -10.27
N ILE A 306 -9.15 -6.64 -9.97
CA ILE A 306 -9.37 -5.90 -8.71
C ILE A 306 -10.84 -5.48 -8.58
N SER A 307 -11.44 -4.98 -9.66
CA SER A 307 -12.85 -4.55 -9.66
C SER A 307 -13.79 -5.66 -9.21
N ARG A 308 -13.55 -6.90 -9.61
CA ARG A 308 -14.36 -8.05 -9.16
C ARG A 308 -14.26 -8.28 -7.65
N ILE A 309 -13.10 -8.02 -7.04
CA ILE A 309 -12.90 -8.15 -5.58
C ILE A 309 -13.63 -7.04 -4.85
N ILE A 310 -13.37 -5.79 -5.22
CA ILE A 310 -13.88 -4.63 -4.46
C ILE A 310 -15.40 -4.43 -4.57
N LEU A 311 -16.03 -4.99 -5.61
CA LEU A 311 -17.47 -4.97 -5.78
C LEU A 311 -18.19 -6.10 -5.02
N GLN A 312 -17.45 -7.07 -4.47
CA GLN A 312 -18.07 -8.13 -3.65
C GLN A 312 -18.60 -7.56 -2.33
N PRO A 313 -19.73 -8.09 -1.83
CA PRO A 313 -20.17 -7.76 -0.50
C PRO A 313 -19.17 -8.28 0.54
N ARG A 314 -19.14 -7.63 1.71
CA ARG A 314 -18.40 -8.13 2.87
C ARG A 314 -19.08 -9.39 3.42
N GLN A 315 -18.30 -10.31 3.99
CA GLN A 315 -18.82 -11.41 4.78
C GLN A 315 -19.64 -10.90 5.99
N GLU A 316 -20.68 -11.62 6.35
CA GLU A 316 -21.40 -11.34 7.59
C GLU A 316 -20.55 -11.74 8.78
N LEU A 317 -20.20 -10.75 9.62
CA LEU A 317 -19.38 -10.93 10.81
C LEU A 317 -20.08 -10.28 12.02
N ASN A 318 -20.08 -10.98 13.13
CA ASN A 318 -20.39 -10.34 14.41
C ASN A 318 -19.19 -9.50 14.86
N TYR A 319 -19.13 -8.26 14.38
CA TYR A 319 -18.00 -7.36 14.59
C TYR A 319 -17.65 -7.16 16.07
N ILE A 320 -18.67 -6.96 16.94
CA ILE A 320 -18.46 -6.71 18.37
C ILE A 320 -17.86 -7.93 19.05
N GLN A 321 -18.38 -9.11 18.78
CA GLN A 321 -17.88 -10.36 19.34
C GLN A 321 -16.45 -10.64 18.87
N LEU A 322 -16.18 -10.46 17.57
CA LEU A 322 -14.86 -10.67 16.99
C LEU A 322 -13.83 -9.68 17.55
N LYS A 323 -14.18 -8.39 17.67
CA LYS A 323 -13.34 -7.36 18.27
C LYS A 323 -12.98 -7.68 19.73
N ASN A 324 -13.98 -8.11 20.52
CA ASN A 324 -13.76 -8.49 21.91
C ASN A 324 -12.83 -9.70 22.04
N LYS A 325 -13.03 -10.73 21.19
CA LYS A 325 -12.15 -11.92 21.15
C LYS A 325 -10.72 -11.51 20.77
N TYR A 326 -10.54 -10.75 19.69
CA TYR A 326 -9.26 -10.25 19.23
C TYR A 326 -8.52 -9.47 20.34
N CYS A 327 -9.18 -8.50 20.96
CA CYS A 327 -8.59 -7.72 22.05
C CYS A 327 -8.23 -8.57 23.28
N THR A 328 -9.01 -9.61 23.58
CA THR A 328 -8.73 -10.53 24.69
C THR A 328 -7.47 -11.35 24.43
N GLU A 329 -7.32 -11.89 23.23
CA GLU A 329 -6.14 -12.68 22.86
C GLU A 329 -4.85 -11.83 22.81
N LEU A 330 -4.98 -10.55 22.47
CA LEU A 330 -3.84 -9.64 22.41
C LEU A 330 -3.38 -9.09 23.77
N LYS A 331 -4.21 -9.09 24.82
CA LYS A 331 -3.88 -8.50 26.14
C LYS A 331 -2.55 -8.98 26.73
N ASN A 332 -2.10 -10.16 26.37
CA ASN A 332 -0.88 -10.76 26.87
C ASN A 332 0.33 -10.57 25.92
N ILE A 333 0.13 -10.01 24.73
CA ILE A 333 1.14 -10.01 23.69
C ILE A 333 1.79 -8.64 23.48
N ILE A 334 1.10 -7.51 23.80
CA ILE A 334 1.55 -6.20 23.34
C ILE A 334 1.48 -5.11 24.39
N SER A 335 2.62 -4.41 24.54
CA SER A 335 2.68 -2.98 24.84
C SER A 335 2.96 -2.23 23.54
N TYR A 336 1.94 -1.61 22.96
CA TYR A 336 2.07 -0.83 21.72
C TYR A 336 2.48 0.61 22.03
N ASN A 337 3.49 1.14 21.33
CA ASN A 337 3.89 2.54 21.40
C ASN A 337 3.52 3.26 20.10
N SER A 338 2.57 4.22 20.21
CA SER A 338 2.02 4.97 19.06
C SER A 338 2.86 6.16 18.59
N GLU A 339 4.03 6.41 19.20
CA GLU A 339 4.76 7.67 19.02
C GLU A 339 5.46 7.84 17.67
N TYR A 340 5.55 6.78 16.84
CA TYR A 340 6.30 6.83 15.58
C TYR A 340 5.52 6.25 14.41
N ASP A 341 5.13 7.10 13.45
CA ASP A 341 4.62 6.70 12.13
C ASP A 341 5.67 6.99 11.05
N ALA A 342 6.12 5.95 10.33
CA ALA A 342 7.13 6.07 9.28
C ALA A 342 6.72 7.06 8.17
N THR A 343 5.43 7.22 7.91
CA THR A 343 4.92 8.13 6.86
C THR A 343 4.92 9.61 7.29
N GLU A 344 5.10 9.90 8.60
CA GLU A 344 5.17 11.28 9.11
C GLU A 344 6.53 11.95 8.87
N ILE A 345 7.59 11.18 8.64
CA ILE A 345 8.93 11.72 8.46
C ILE A 345 8.95 12.76 7.33
N LEU A 346 8.27 12.48 6.22
CA LEU A 346 8.19 13.40 5.08
C LEU A 346 7.42 14.68 5.40
N SER A 347 6.34 14.61 6.18
CA SER A 347 5.61 15.81 6.60
C SER A 347 6.45 16.72 7.51
N ARG A 348 7.33 16.14 8.32
CA ARG A 348 8.26 16.89 9.17
C ARG A 348 9.43 17.50 8.40
N ILE A 349 9.86 16.88 7.29
CA ILE A 349 10.92 17.40 6.43
C ILE A 349 10.40 18.55 5.57
N ASN A 350 9.19 18.45 5.03
CA ASN A 350 8.60 19.45 4.14
C ASN A 350 8.07 20.71 4.87
N ASN A 351 7.94 20.64 6.20
CA ASN A 351 7.54 21.80 7.05
C ASN A 351 8.73 22.53 7.69
N LYS A 352 9.96 22.24 7.28
CA LYS A 352 11.17 23.01 7.58
C LYS A 352 11.69 23.70 6.33
#